data_c90363fda7dfd3d4ac773d808a559ca7
#
_entry.id   c90363fda7dfd3d4ac773d808a559ca7
#
_cell.length_a   1.000
_cell.length_b   1.000
_cell.length_c   1.000
_cell.angle_alpha   90.00
_cell.angle_beta   90.00
_cell.angle_gamma   90.00
#
_symmetry.space_group_name_H-M   'P 1'
#
loop_
_entity.id
_entity.type
_entity.pdbx_description
1 polymer ?
#
loop_
_entity_poly.entity_id
_entity_poly.type
_entity_poly.pdbx_seq_one_letter_code
_entity_poly.pdbx_strand_id
1 'polypeptide(L)'
;QAFITALIQSRGEAATEQWLTGLMKNEPKLYEKNAQIVEAVDAGEIDLGLVNHYYLWEVAQELGRELMAAIDFFQPGDLGNLVNVSGAGIFNTAKNSEGAQKLLEYLLSEKTQAKFVSETHEYSIVNPTLTPADLPALSAIKSPAVDLSTLADLKRTQDLLIRVGLL
;
A
#
# COMPACT_ATOMS: atom_id res chain seq x y z
N GLN A 1 -4.45 -3.37 6.65
CA GLN A 1 -4.02 -3.83 8.00
C GLN A 1 -2.65 -3.28 8.36
N ALA A 2 -1.60 -3.40 7.50
CA ALA A 2 -0.24 -2.93 7.78
C ALA A 2 -0.19 -1.46 8.24
N PHE A 3 -0.96 -0.57 7.61
CA PHE A 3 -1.08 0.83 8.00
C PHE A 3 -1.57 0.99 9.46
N ILE A 4 -2.60 0.24 9.86
CA ILE A 4 -3.11 0.31 11.25
C ILE A 4 -2.10 -0.28 12.24
N THR A 5 -1.40 -1.35 11.87
CA THR A 5 -0.31 -1.88 12.70
C THR A 5 0.78 -0.82 12.89
N ALA A 6 1.16 -0.10 11.84
CA ALA A 6 2.12 1.00 11.92
C ALA A 6 1.63 2.15 12.81
N LEU A 7 0.35 2.50 12.76
CA LEU A 7 -0.27 3.48 13.66
C LEU A 7 -0.18 3.04 15.12
N ILE A 8 -0.52 1.78 15.42
CA ILE A 8 -0.44 1.22 16.78
C ILE A 8 1.00 1.31 17.30
N GLN A 9 1.98 0.96 16.49
CA GLN A 9 3.39 1.00 16.88
C GLN A 9 3.91 2.42 17.09
N SER A 10 3.49 3.34 16.25
CA SER A 10 3.98 4.71 16.24
C SER A 10 3.30 5.60 17.30
N ARG A 11 2.00 5.44 17.53
CA ARG A 11 1.18 6.31 18.38
C ARG A 11 0.58 5.61 19.60
N GLY A 12 0.73 4.27 19.67
CA GLY A 12 0.08 3.43 20.69
C GLY A 12 -1.37 3.07 20.31
N GLU A 13 -1.86 1.99 20.92
CA GLU A 13 -3.18 1.43 20.60
C GLU A 13 -4.31 2.39 20.96
N ALA A 14 -4.26 3.03 22.14
CA ALA A 14 -5.32 3.93 22.57
C ALA A 14 -5.51 5.14 21.63
N ALA A 15 -4.42 5.75 21.16
CA ALA A 15 -4.48 6.86 20.22
C ALA A 15 -4.97 6.40 18.84
N THR A 16 -4.59 5.20 18.40
CA THR A 16 -5.07 4.59 17.15
C THR A 16 -6.56 4.28 17.24
N GLU A 17 -7.03 3.72 18.35
CA GLU A 17 -8.44 3.44 18.59
C GLU A 17 -9.28 4.74 18.57
N GLN A 18 -8.79 5.79 19.21
CA GLN A 18 -9.44 7.09 19.21
C GLN A 18 -9.55 7.66 17.77
N TRP A 19 -8.48 7.53 16.98
CA TRP A 19 -8.47 7.97 15.58
C TRP A 19 -9.46 7.18 14.72
N LEU A 20 -9.45 5.84 14.83
CA LEU A 20 -10.39 4.97 14.13
C LEU A 20 -11.84 5.25 14.52
N THR A 21 -12.10 5.42 15.83
CA THR A 21 -13.44 5.80 16.31
C THR A 21 -13.88 7.14 15.75
N GLY A 22 -12.95 8.10 15.61
CA GLY A 22 -13.20 9.39 14.97
C GLY A 22 -13.53 9.21 13.47
N LEU A 23 -12.81 8.34 12.78
CA LEU A 23 -13.07 8.01 11.38
C LEU A 23 -14.47 7.40 11.22
N MET A 24 -14.87 6.45 12.08
CA MET A 24 -16.19 5.81 12.02
C MET A 24 -17.35 6.79 12.25
N LYS A 25 -17.14 7.89 13.00
CA LYS A 25 -18.17 8.94 13.18
C LYS A 25 -18.47 9.71 11.89
N ASN A 26 -17.58 9.65 10.90
CA ASN A 26 -17.79 10.23 9.58
C ASN A 26 -18.57 9.29 8.64
N GLU A 27 -19.07 8.16 9.15
CA GLU A 27 -19.88 7.19 8.41
C GLU A 27 -19.19 6.74 7.10
N PRO A 28 -17.92 6.27 7.16
CA PRO A 28 -17.17 5.89 5.96
C PRO A 28 -17.86 4.72 5.26
N LYS A 29 -17.88 4.75 3.94
CA LYS A 29 -18.25 3.57 3.14
C LYS A 29 -17.10 2.58 3.19
N LEU A 30 -17.40 1.32 3.49
CA LEU A 30 -16.44 0.22 3.54
C LEU A 30 -16.51 -0.61 2.26
N TYR A 31 -15.38 -0.93 1.69
CA TYR A 31 -15.24 -1.72 0.47
C TYR A 31 -14.30 -2.89 0.70
N GLU A 32 -14.54 -3.99 0.02
CA GLU A 32 -13.72 -5.21 0.14
C GLU A 32 -12.36 -5.08 -0.57
N LYS A 33 -12.29 -4.26 -1.63
CA LYS A 33 -11.12 -4.13 -2.50
C LYS A 33 -10.76 -2.66 -2.75
N ASN A 34 -9.45 -2.38 -2.90
CA ASN A 34 -8.97 -1.03 -3.24
C ASN A 34 -9.51 -0.54 -4.59
N ALA A 35 -9.62 -1.42 -5.60
CA ALA A 35 -10.19 -1.06 -6.90
C ALA A 35 -11.60 -0.46 -6.78
N GLN A 36 -12.46 -1.07 -5.96
CA GLN A 36 -13.82 -0.57 -5.72
C GLN A 36 -13.84 0.84 -5.09
N ILE A 37 -12.83 1.16 -4.26
CA ILE A 37 -12.70 2.50 -3.68
C ILE A 37 -12.33 3.51 -4.78
N VAL A 38 -11.38 3.15 -5.66
CA VAL A 38 -10.99 3.99 -6.80
C VAL A 38 -12.16 4.23 -7.74
N GLU A 39 -12.92 3.18 -8.08
CA GLU A 39 -14.13 3.27 -8.90
C GLU A 39 -15.19 4.18 -8.27
N ALA A 40 -15.40 4.08 -6.95
CA ALA A 40 -16.37 4.90 -6.23
C ALA A 40 -15.97 6.39 -6.20
N VAL A 41 -14.67 6.70 -6.06
CA VAL A 41 -14.15 8.07 -6.19
C VAL A 41 -14.31 8.56 -7.63
N ASP A 42 -13.94 7.74 -8.61
CA ASP A 42 -14.04 8.06 -10.04
C ASP A 42 -15.49 8.33 -10.49
N ALA A 43 -16.45 7.60 -9.92
CA ALA A 43 -17.88 7.79 -10.17
C ALA A 43 -18.49 8.96 -9.38
N GLY A 44 -17.74 9.60 -8.47
CA GLY A 44 -18.25 10.65 -7.60
C GLY A 44 -19.20 10.17 -6.51
N GLU A 45 -19.17 8.87 -6.15
CA GLU A 45 -19.96 8.33 -5.05
C GLU A 45 -19.40 8.72 -3.68
N ILE A 46 -18.09 8.88 -3.61
CA ILE A 46 -17.34 9.35 -2.44
C ILE A 46 -16.28 10.38 -2.88
N ASP A 47 -16.00 11.35 -2.05
CA ASP A 47 -15.07 12.44 -2.36
C ASP A 47 -13.60 11.99 -2.27
N LEU A 48 -13.29 11.03 -1.39
CA LEU A 48 -11.93 10.52 -1.18
C LEU A 48 -11.93 9.10 -0.61
N GLY A 49 -10.85 8.37 -0.85
CA GLY A 49 -10.67 7.00 -0.36
C GLY A 49 -9.22 6.69 0.01
N LEU A 50 -9.01 5.84 1.01
CA LEU A 50 -7.69 5.38 1.42
C LEU A 50 -7.35 4.09 0.67
N VAL A 51 -6.35 4.15 -0.21
CA VAL A 51 -5.96 3.05 -1.10
C VAL A 51 -4.44 2.97 -1.25
N ASN A 52 -3.94 1.87 -1.77
CA ASN A 52 -2.58 1.86 -2.33
C ASN A 52 -2.59 2.62 -3.66
N HIS A 53 -1.60 3.45 -3.89
CA HIS A 53 -1.55 4.39 -5.02
C HIS A 53 -1.68 3.73 -6.39
N TYR A 54 -1.09 2.56 -6.62
CA TYR A 54 -1.05 1.90 -7.92
C TYR A 54 -2.42 1.42 -8.43
N TYR A 55 -3.42 1.29 -7.56
CA TYR A 55 -4.77 0.91 -7.99
C TYR A 55 -5.43 1.93 -8.92
N LEU A 56 -4.99 3.19 -8.90
CA LEU A 56 -5.48 4.19 -9.85
C LEU A 56 -5.19 3.75 -11.30
N TRP A 57 -3.96 3.33 -11.57
CA TRP A 57 -3.54 2.90 -12.92
C TRP A 57 -4.08 1.52 -13.29
N GLU A 58 -4.18 0.60 -12.31
CA GLU A 58 -4.80 -0.70 -12.52
C GLU A 58 -6.24 -0.56 -13.00
N VAL A 59 -7.06 0.25 -12.31
CA VAL A 59 -8.45 0.52 -12.68
C VAL A 59 -8.55 1.28 -14.01
N ALA A 60 -7.69 2.28 -14.24
CA ALA A 60 -7.65 3.00 -15.50
C ALA A 60 -7.37 2.07 -16.71
N GLN A 61 -6.42 1.14 -16.53
CA GLN A 61 -6.07 0.14 -17.53
C GLN A 61 -7.23 -0.85 -17.77
N GLU A 62 -7.88 -1.32 -16.70
CA GLU A 62 -9.02 -2.23 -16.80
C GLU A 62 -10.20 -1.58 -17.52
N LEU A 63 -10.50 -0.32 -17.20
CA LEU A 63 -11.58 0.43 -17.83
C LEU A 63 -11.21 1.01 -19.23
N GLY A 64 -9.92 0.97 -19.60
CA GLY A 64 -9.43 1.47 -20.90
C GLY A 64 -9.61 2.98 -21.08
N ARG A 65 -9.63 3.77 -20.00
CA ARG A 65 -9.81 5.23 -20.04
C ARG A 65 -9.09 5.92 -18.88
N GLU A 66 -8.84 7.20 -19.02
CA GLU A 66 -8.42 8.04 -17.90
C GLU A 66 -9.55 8.16 -16.87
N LEU A 67 -9.17 8.25 -15.59
CA LEU A 67 -10.08 8.42 -14.48
C LEU A 67 -10.19 9.89 -14.08
N MET A 68 -11.33 10.25 -13.52
CA MET A 68 -11.52 11.55 -12.85
C MET A 68 -10.88 11.56 -11.46
N ALA A 69 -10.71 10.38 -10.86
CA ALA A 69 -9.97 10.21 -9.61
C ALA A 69 -8.47 10.50 -9.81
N ALA A 70 -7.83 11.04 -8.79
CA ALA A 70 -6.39 11.31 -8.75
C ALA A 70 -5.77 10.82 -7.45
N ILE A 71 -4.47 10.53 -7.47
CA ILE A 71 -3.72 10.20 -6.24
C ILE A 71 -3.20 11.50 -5.61
N ASP A 72 -3.47 11.63 -4.32
CA ASP A 72 -2.85 12.65 -3.46
C ASP A 72 -2.06 11.96 -2.35
N PHE A 73 -0.88 12.48 -2.07
CA PHE A 73 -0.02 11.99 -0.99
C PHE A 73 -0.19 12.88 0.23
N PHE A 74 -0.07 12.28 1.40
CA PHE A 74 -0.02 13.05 2.64
C PHE A 74 1.24 13.93 2.69
N GLN A 75 1.28 14.86 3.66
CA GLN A 75 2.47 15.69 3.84
C GLN A 75 3.72 14.83 4.08
N PRO A 76 4.89 15.23 3.57
CA PRO A 76 6.12 14.48 3.75
C PRO A 76 6.39 14.15 5.23
N GLY A 77 6.60 12.87 5.52
CA GLY A 77 6.82 12.36 6.88
C GLY A 77 5.55 11.96 7.64
N ASP A 78 4.36 12.16 7.07
CA ASP A 78 3.12 11.65 7.65
C ASP A 78 3.05 10.13 7.57
N LEU A 79 2.47 9.49 8.59
CA LEU A 79 2.25 8.03 8.61
C LEU A 79 1.34 7.54 7.48
N GLY A 80 0.49 8.40 6.92
CA GLY A 80 -0.31 8.10 5.75
C GLY A 80 0.52 7.75 4.51
N ASN A 81 1.78 8.18 4.46
CA ASN A 81 2.74 7.83 3.42
C ASN A 81 3.53 6.56 3.75
N LEU A 82 2.95 5.61 4.48
CA LEU A 82 3.62 4.35 4.78
C LEU A 82 4.01 3.62 3.49
N VAL A 83 5.30 3.39 3.30
CA VAL A 83 5.81 2.52 2.24
C VAL A 83 5.72 1.08 2.71
N ASN A 84 4.85 0.31 2.07
CA ASN A 84 4.79 -1.13 2.24
C ASN A 84 5.61 -1.82 1.15
N VAL A 85 6.16 -3.00 1.43
CA VAL A 85 7.11 -3.70 0.54
C VAL A 85 6.58 -5.08 0.20
N SER A 86 6.52 -5.37 -1.09
CA SER A 86 6.29 -6.74 -1.57
C SER A 86 7.56 -7.57 -1.39
N GLY A 87 7.41 -8.81 -0.97
CA GLY A 87 8.51 -9.73 -0.75
C GLY A 87 8.29 -11.09 -1.40
N ALA A 88 9.38 -11.78 -1.68
CA ALA A 88 9.33 -13.15 -2.15
C ALA A 88 10.34 -14.01 -1.38
N GLY A 89 10.04 -15.29 -1.21
CA GLY A 89 10.89 -16.23 -0.49
C GLY A 89 10.84 -17.62 -1.09
N ILE A 90 11.84 -18.41 -0.80
CA ILE A 90 11.94 -19.81 -1.22
C ILE A 90 11.52 -20.68 -0.03
N PHE A 91 10.51 -21.55 -0.21
CA PHE A 91 10.14 -22.50 0.80
C PHE A 91 11.30 -23.48 1.07
N ASN A 92 11.51 -23.86 2.33
CA ASN A 92 12.51 -24.85 2.72
C ASN A 92 12.23 -26.25 2.13
N THR A 93 10.99 -26.50 1.69
CA THR A 93 10.55 -27.72 1.03
C THR A 93 10.61 -27.64 -0.50
N ALA A 94 11.13 -26.56 -1.07
CA ALA A 94 11.18 -26.38 -2.51
C ALA A 94 12.03 -27.48 -3.17
N LYS A 95 11.44 -28.17 -4.16
CA LYS A 95 12.13 -29.25 -4.90
C LYS A 95 13.16 -28.71 -5.91
N ASN A 96 13.00 -27.47 -6.35
CA ASN A 96 13.91 -26.81 -7.28
C ASN A 96 14.32 -25.45 -6.71
N SER A 97 15.13 -25.47 -5.65
CA SER A 97 15.62 -24.26 -4.98
C SER A 97 16.55 -23.44 -5.88
N GLU A 98 17.34 -24.08 -6.73
CA GLU A 98 18.22 -23.40 -7.70
C GLU A 98 17.39 -22.60 -8.74
N GLY A 99 16.33 -23.20 -9.29
CA GLY A 99 15.44 -22.51 -10.20
C GLY A 99 14.70 -21.35 -9.52
N ALA A 100 14.27 -21.56 -8.27
CA ALA A 100 13.64 -20.51 -7.48
C ALA A 100 14.60 -19.34 -7.21
N GLN A 101 15.87 -19.63 -6.90
CA GLN A 101 16.90 -18.60 -6.72
C GLN A 101 17.10 -17.78 -8.00
N LYS A 102 17.23 -18.43 -9.16
CA LYS A 102 17.35 -17.75 -10.45
C LYS A 102 16.14 -16.86 -10.77
N LEU A 103 14.93 -17.30 -10.38
CA LEU A 103 13.72 -16.48 -10.53
C LEU A 103 13.80 -15.22 -9.65
N LEU A 104 14.21 -15.35 -8.37
CA LEU A 104 14.37 -14.18 -7.50
C LEU A 104 15.42 -13.21 -8.05
N GLU A 105 16.57 -13.71 -8.52
CA GLU A 105 17.59 -12.89 -9.15
C GLU A 105 17.06 -12.15 -10.40
N TYR A 106 16.27 -12.83 -11.22
CA TYR A 106 15.59 -12.23 -12.37
C TYR A 106 14.60 -11.13 -11.96
N LEU A 107 13.77 -11.37 -10.94
CA LEU A 107 12.84 -10.40 -10.43
C LEU A 107 13.52 -9.14 -9.86
N LEU A 108 14.71 -9.31 -9.26
CA LEU A 108 15.52 -8.22 -8.73
C LEU A 108 16.41 -7.55 -9.78
N SER A 109 16.46 -8.06 -11.02
CA SER A 109 17.25 -7.46 -12.07
C SER A 109 16.76 -6.06 -12.44
N GLU A 110 17.67 -5.18 -12.86
CA GLU A 110 17.34 -3.80 -13.26
C GLU A 110 16.24 -3.77 -14.34
N LYS A 111 16.32 -4.67 -15.33
CA LYS A 111 15.31 -4.79 -16.40
C LYS A 111 13.92 -5.09 -15.86
N THR A 112 13.80 -6.04 -14.93
CA THR A 112 12.51 -6.44 -14.37
C THR A 112 11.98 -5.36 -13.44
N GLN A 113 12.84 -4.73 -12.66
CA GLN A 113 12.45 -3.62 -11.79
C GLN A 113 11.96 -2.41 -12.60
N ALA A 114 12.64 -2.06 -13.70
CA ALA A 114 12.16 -1.01 -14.61
C ALA A 114 10.78 -1.34 -15.20
N LYS A 115 10.54 -2.61 -15.51
CA LYS A 115 9.24 -3.08 -16.01
C LYS A 115 8.14 -2.95 -14.94
N PHE A 116 8.39 -3.33 -13.69
CA PHE A 116 7.43 -3.12 -12.61
C PHE A 116 7.08 -1.64 -12.46
N VAL A 117 8.10 -0.77 -12.39
CA VAL A 117 7.89 0.67 -12.27
C VAL A 117 7.03 1.23 -13.41
N SER A 118 7.27 0.81 -14.66
CA SER A 118 6.55 1.34 -15.83
C SER A 118 5.15 0.75 -16.03
N GLU A 119 4.92 -0.50 -15.63
CA GLU A 119 3.67 -1.20 -15.92
C GLU A 119 2.72 -1.25 -14.73
N THR A 120 3.25 -1.33 -13.49
CA THR A 120 2.43 -1.42 -12.28
C THR A 120 2.42 -0.15 -11.45
N HIS A 121 3.19 0.87 -11.84
CA HIS A 121 3.35 2.14 -11.09
C HIS A 121 3.83 1.95 -9.64
N GLU A 122 4.41 0.79 -9.33
CA GLU A 122 5.05 0.56 -8.04
C GLU A 122 6.46 1.14 -8.03
N TYR A 123 6.92 1.58 -6.87
CA TYR A 123 8.30 2.04 -6.70
C TYR A 123 9.27 0.87 -6.55
N SER A 124 10.44 0.97 -7.18
CA SER A 124 11.52 0.00 -6.95
C SER A 124 12.30 0.36 -5.69
N ILE A 125 12.37 -0.56 -4.73
CA ILE A 125 13.27 -0.42 -3.57
C ILE A 125 14.69 -0.92 -3.88
N VAL A 126 14.86 -1.72 -4.94
CA VAL A 126 16.16 -2.22 -5.42
C VAL A 126 16.91 -1.11 -6.17
N ASN A 127 16.20 -0.33 -6.95
CA ASN A 127 16.73 0.85 -7.62
C ASN A 127 15.82 2.07 -7.36
N PRO A 128 16.00 2.78 -6.24
CA PRO A 128 15.14 3.88 -5.83
C PRO A 128 15.23 5.12 -6.73
N THR A 129 16.10 5.13 -7.75
CA THR A 129 16.14 6.19 -8.78
C THR A 129 15.07 5.99 -9.85
N LEU A 130 14.52 4.78 -9.97
CA LEU A 130 13.41 4.50 -10.85
C LEU A 130 12.12 5.03 -10.22
N THR A 131 11.50 6.00 -10.87
CA THR A 131 10.25 6.61 -10.41
C THR A 131 9.17 6.32 -11.45
N PRO A 132 7.97 5.88 -11.03
CA PRO A 132 6.85 5.76 -11.95
C PRO A 132 6.51 7.11 -12.59
N ALA A 133 6.01 7.07 -13.83
CA ALA A 133 5.54 8.30 -14.49
C ALA A 133 4.44 8.96 -13.65
N ASP A 134 4.41 10.27 -13.67
CA ASP A 134 3.39 11.09 -13.00
C ASP A 134 3.35 11.00 -11.46
N LEU A 135 4.36 10.36 -10.86
CA LEU A 135 4.49 10.24 -9.42
C LEU A 135 5.73 10.98 -8.89
N PRO A 136 5.70 11.50 -7.65
CA PRO A 136 6.89 12.07 -7.02
C PRO A 136 7.95 10.99 -6.78
N ALA A 137 9.22 11.36 -6.75
CA ALA A 137 10.27 10.43 -6.35
C ALA A 137 10.01 9.88 -4.94
N LEU A 138 10.34 8.60 -4.71
CA LEU A 138 10.13 7.95 -3.40
C LEU A 138 10.79 8.75 -2.25
N SER A 139 11.95 9.34 -2.50
CA SER A 139 12.65 10.20 -1.54
C SER A 139 11.90 11.49 -1.19
N ALA A 140 11.02 11.98 -2.07
CA ALA A 140 10.22 13.18 -1.84
C ALA A 140 8.99 12.88 -0.95
N ILE A 141 8.47 11.66 -0.97
CA ILE A 141 7.34 11.21 -0.15
C ILE A 141 7.73 11.22 1.34
N LYS A 142 9.03 11.00 1.65
CA LYS A 142 9.55 10.97 3.03
C LYS A 142 8.69 10.08 3.93
N SER A 143 8.50 8.83 3.53
CA SER A 143 7.83 7.84 4.38
C SER A 143 8.44 7.83 5.78
N PRO A 144 7.64 7.76 6.84
CA PRO A 144 8.17 7.63 8.20
C PRO A 144 8.98 6.34 8.34
N ALA A 145 10.00 6.38 9.19
CA ALA A 145 10.80 5.20 9.50
C ALA A 145 9.95 4.23 10.35
N VAL A 146 9.33 3.27 9.70
CA VAL A 146 8.62 2.16 10.34
C VAL A 146 9.41 0.88 10.11
N ASP A 147 9.72 0.15 11.17
CA ASP A 147 10.32 -1.18 11.04
C ASP A 147 9.26 -2.17 10.54
N LEU A 148 9.31 -2.48 9.25
CA LEU A 148 8.36 -3.38 8.61
C LEU A 148 8.39 -4.80 9.21
N SER A 149 9.52 -5.24 9.80
CA SER A 149 9.62 -6.54 10.46
C SER A 149 8.69 -6.67 11.68
N THR A 150 8.34 -5.53 12.28
CA THR A 150 7.46 -5.46 13.45
C THR A 150 5.97 -5.42 13.08
N LEU A 151 5.62 -5.29 11.79
CA LEU A 151 4.24 -5.31 11.30
C LEU A 151 3.59 -6.71 11.32
N ALA A 152 4.29 -7.71 11.84
CA ALA A 152 3.79 -9.09 11.93
C ALA A 152 2.68 -9.31 12.98
N ASP A 153 2.50 -8.40 13.94
CA ASP A 153 1.45 -8.50 14.98
C ASP A 153 0.06 -8.16 14.41
N LEU A 154 -0.39 -8.98 13.47
CA LEU A 154 -1.68 -8.81 12.82
C LEU A 154 -2.84 -9.06 13.78
N LYS A 155 -2.67 -9.96 14.77
CA LYS A 155 -3.75 -10.29 15.69
C LYS A 155 -4.21 -9.07 16.48
N ARG A 156 -3.28 -8.32 17.06
CA ARG A 156 -3.58 -7.09 17.80
C ARG A 156 -4.31 -6.07 16.94
N THR A 157 -3.88 -5.92 15.69
CA THR A 157 -4.52 -5.02 14.72
C THR A 157 -5.94 -5.48 14.38
N GLN A 158 -6.14 -6.77 14.15
CA GLN A 158 -7.47 -7.34 13.87
C GLN A 158 -8.41 -7.16 15.05
N ASP A 159 -7.96 -7.47 16.27
CA ASP A 159 -8.74 -7.31 17.50
C ASP A 159 -9.19 -5.84 17.67
N LEU A 160 -8.32 -4.88 17.35
CA LEU A 160 -8.67 -3.46 17.35
C LEU A 160 -9.72 -3.12 16.27
N LEU A 161 -9.52 -3.56 15.03
CA LEU A 161 -10.44 -3.29 13.93
C LEU A 161 -11.83 -3.88 14.16
N ILE A 162 -11.92 -5.09 14.73
CA ILE A 162 -13.18 -5.70 15.16
C ILE A 162 -13.85 -4.84 16.24
N ARG A 163 -13.09 -4.39 17.24
CA ARG A 163 -13.61 -3.60 18.36
C ARG A 163 -14.21 -2.26 17.92
N VAL A 164 -13.66 -1.66 16.86
CA VAL A 164 -14.17 -0.40 16.30
C VAL A 164 -15.16 -0.58 15.15
N GLY A 165 -15.49 -1.83 14.77
CA GLY A 165 -16.48 -2.13 13.73
C GLY A 165 -15.97 -1.98 12.29
N LEU A 166 -14.67 -2.15 12.06
CA LEU A 166 -14.03 -2.11 10.74
C LEU A 166 -13.69 -3.50 10.17
N LEU A 167 -13.92 -4.56 10.92
CA LEU A 167 -13.86 -5.98 10.55
C LEU A 167 -14.99 -6.74 11.21
#